data_f5860149aadc7c1668ffc92d3c9d9f55
#
_entry.id   f5860149aadc7c1668ffc92d3c9d9f55
#
_cell.length_a   1.000
_cell.length_b   1.000
_cell.length_c   1.000
_cell.angle_alpha   90.00
_cell.angle_beta   90.00
_cell.angle_gamma   90.00
#
_symmetry.space_group_name_H-M   'P 1'
#
loop_
_entity.id
_entity.type
_entity.pdbx_description
1 polymer ?
#
loop_
_entity_poly.entity_id
_entity_poly.type
_entity_poly.pdbx_seq_one_letter_code
_entity_poly.pdbx_strand_id
1 'polypeptide(L)'
;MVSFPSAAALAPSPPPLQASSLRPLVIVAGGGRDLDWPSDQVATTLHLAATGRPVPCLLHGSARGADAAIDQAASRLGWPVEIVRPQWSLYGRGAGPVRNRQMLQRACQLATAGPSPGQPPAGLLVIASPGGSGTASLLHQAHRLQRRSSLPIELIDLATA
;
A
#
# COMPACT_ATOMS: atom_id res chain seq x y z
N MET A 1 10.23 30.98 60.58
CA MET A 1 10.74 30.59 59.24
C MET A 1 9.74 29.66 58.62
N VAL A 2 9.07 30.11 57.60
CA VAL A 2 8.11 29.26 56.87
C VAL A 2 8.87 28.60 55.74
N SER A 3 9.05 27.26 55.80
CA SER A 3 9.56 26.48 54.65
C SER A 3 8.50 26.34 53.60
N PHE A 4 8.71 26.90 52.45
CA PHE A 4 7.90 26.62 51.28
C PHE A 4 8.19 25.21 50.79
N PRO A 5 7.19 24.39 50.53
CA PRO A 5 7.46 23.11 49.90
C PRO A 5 8.09 23.34 48.52
N SER A 6 9.18 22.70 48.30
CA SER A 6 9.85 22.64 46.99
C SER A 6 8.85 22.34 45.92
N ALA A 7 8.92 23.07 44.82
CA ALA A 7 8.08 22.87 43.64
C ALA A 7 7.98 21.37 43.33
N ALA A 8 6.77 20.86 43.35
CA ALA A 8 6.51 19.51 42.86
C ALA A 8 7.13 19.41 41.46
N ALA A 9 8.06 18.50 41.28
CA ALA A 9 8.60 18.21 39.98
C ALA A 9 7.44 17.93 39.06
N LEU A 10 7.26 18.80 38.06
CA LEU A 10 6.29 18.52 36.98
C LEU A 10 6.67 17.15 36.42
N ALA A 11 5.72 16.20 36.55
CA ALA A 11 5.87 14.92 35.90
C ALA A 11 6.22 15.17 34.44
N PRO A 12 7.23 14.49 33.87
CA PRO A 12 7.55 14.68 32.47
C PRO A 12 6.29 14.44 31.66
N SER A 13 5.97 15.41 30.79
CA SER A 13 4.87 15.25 29.87
C SER A 13 5.03 13.91 29.15
N PRO A 14 3.97 13.09 29.02
CA PRO A 14 4.10 11.86 28.28
C PRO A 14 4.70 12.20 26.92
N PRO A 15 5.67 11.39 26.43
CA PRO A 15 6.21 11.63 25.11
C PRO A 15 5.04 11.73 24.12
N PRO A 16 5.10 12.64 23.16
CA PRO A 16 4.04 12.71 22.14
C PRO A 16 3.87 11.30 21.63
N LEU A 17 2.62 10.82 21.63
CA LEU A 17 2.26 9.55 21.02
C LEU A 17 2.93 9.53 19.66
N GLN A 18 4.02 8.76 19.58
CA GLN A 18 4.79 8.68 18.36
C GLN A 18 3.82 8.08 17.32
N ALA A 19 3.43 8.91 16.35
CA ALA A 19 2.66 8.48 15.18
C ALA A 19 3.37 7.36 14.38
N SER A 20 4.54 6.93 14.84
CA SER A 20 5.42 5.93 14.23
C SER A 20 5.31 4.54 14.82
N SER A 21 4.40 4.25 15.76
CA SER A 21 4.25 2.88 16.30
C SER A 21 3.53 1.93 15.32
N LEU A 22 2.90 2.44 14.28
CA LEU A 22 2.22 1.63 13.28
C LEU A 22 3.20 1.20 12.20
N ARG A 23 3.21 -0.11 11.92
CA ARG A 23 4.04 -0.66 10.85
C ARG A 23 3.71 0.01 9.51
N PRO A 24 4.70 0.55 8.79
CA PRO A 24 4.49 1.09 7.45
C PRO A 24 3.92 0.04 6.51
N LEU A 25 3.23 0.50 5.47
CA LEU A 25 2.49 -0.34 4.56
C LEU A 25 2.86 -0.03 3.11
N VAL A 26 3.47 -0.98 2.41
CA VAL A 26 3.61 -0.92 0.95
C VAL A 26 2.30 -1.42 0.35
N ILE A 27 1.75 -0.68 -0.61
CA ILE A 27 0.47 -1.02 -1.24
C ILE A 27 0.69 -1.38 -2.69
N VAL A 28 0.11 -2.50 -3.13
CA VAL A 28 -0.09 -2.83 -4.53
C VAL A 28 -1.58 -2.68 -4.82
N ALA A 29 -1.92 -1.82 -5.75
CA ALA A 29 -3.31 -1.53 -6.09
C ALA A 29 -3.57 -1.78 -7.57
N GLY A 30 -4.70 -2.38 -7.90
CA GLY A 30 -5.11 -2.67 -9.26
C GLY A 30 -6.61 -2.79 -9.40
N GLY A 31 -7.08 -3.00 -10.64
CA GLY A 31 -8.50 -3.16 -10.94
C GLY A 31 -8.76 -3.15 -12.43
N GLY A 32 -10.05 -3.09 -12.78
CA GLY A 32 -10.52 -3.18 -14.16
C GLY A 32 -10.16 -1.95 -15.00
N ARG A 33 -9.88 -2.19 -16.27
CA ARG A 33 -9.57 -1.13 -17.24
C ARG A 33 -10.75 -0.24 -17.57
N ASP A 34 -11.95 -0.74 -17.38
CA ASP A 34 -13.20 -0.03 -17.68
C ASP A 34 -13.88 0.49 -16.42
N LEU A 35 -13.20 0.41 -15.26
CA LEU A 35 -13.72 0.92 -14.02
C LEU A 35 -13.64 2.46 -14.00
N ASP A 36 -14.78 3.10 -13.81
CA ASP A 36 -14.92 4.55 -13.79
C ASP A 36 -15.32 5.04 -12.37
N TRP A 37 -14.44 4.82 -11.44
CA TRP A 37 -14.63 5.34 -10.09
C TRP A 37 -14.01 6.73 -9.95
N PRO A 38 -14.70 7.69 -9.35
CA PRO A 38 -14.12 9.00 -9.05
C PRO A 38 -12.87 8.88 -8.18
N SER A 39 -11.85 9.66 -8.50
CA SER A 39 -10.56 9.59 -7.78
C SER A 39 -10.67 9.97 -6.30
N ASP A 40 -11.64 10.79 -5.92
CA ASP A 40 -11.92 11.12 -4.52
C ASP A 40 -12.50 9.92 -3.75
N GLN A 41 -13.37 9.13 -4.38
CA GLN A 41 -13.88 7.88 -3.82
C GLN A 41 -12.73 6.86 -3.63
N VAL A 42 -11.87 6.73 -4.64
CA VAL A 42 -10.69 5.85 -4.57
C VAL A 42 -9.75 6.31 -3.47
N ALA A 43 -9.50 7.62 -3.35
CA ALA A 43 -8.66 8.17 -2.28
C ALA A 43 -9.21 7.85 -0.90
N THR A 44 -10.51 8.02 -0.69
CA THR A 44 -11.18 7.66 0.57
C THR A 44 -11.02 6.17 0.88
N THR A 45 -11.23 5.31 -0.12
CA THR A 45 -11.11 3.86 0.03
C THR A 45 -9.68 3.45 0.40
N LEU A 46 -8.69 3.99 -0.30
CA LEU A 46 -7.27 3.73 -0.02
C LEU A 46 -6.86 4.24 1.37
N HIS A 47 -7.30 5.43 1.73
CA HIS A 47 -7.01 6.01 3.04
C HIS A 47 -7.55 5.14 4.18
N LEU A 48 -8.80 4.68 4.07
CA LEU A 48 -9.41 3.78 5.04
C LEU A 48 -8.70 2.42 5.09
N ALA A 49 -8.31 1.88 3.95
CA ALA A 49 -7.59 0.61 3.87
C ALA A 49 -6.21 0.68 4.54
N ALA A 50 -5.54 1.81 4.48
CA ALA A 50 -4.25 2.02 5.15
C ALA A 50 -4.35 2.08 6.67
N THR A 51 -5.54 2.36 7.24
CA THR A 51 -5.81 2.37 8.69
C THR A 51 -4.83 3.22 9.49
N GLY A 52 -4.48 4.40 8.98
CA GLY A 52 -3.55 5.33 9.62
C GLY A 52 -2.07 4.94 9.53
N ARG A 53 -1.73 3.85 8.86
CA ARG A 53 -0.34 3.42 8.66
C ARG A 53 0.36 4.31 7.64
N PRO A 54 1.65 4.65 7.84
CA PRO A 54 2.43 5.33 6.82
C PRO A 54 2.52 4.49 5.54
N VAL A 55 2.40 5.13 4.38
CA VAL A 55 2.51 4.46 3.08
C VAL A 55 3.74 5.00 2.35
N PRO A 56 4.90 4.33 2.46
CA PRO A 56 6.13 4.77 1.79
C PRO A 56 6.10 4.58 0.29
N CYS A 57 5.28 3.68 -0.22
CA CYS A 57 5.14 3.45 -1.65
C CYS A 57 3.82 2.75 -1.99
N LEU A 58 3.17 3.22 -3.05
CA LEU A 58 2.06 2.53 -3.69
C LEU A 58 2.50 2.15 -5.11
N LEU A 59 2.29 0.90 -5.51
CA LEU A 59 2.60 0.41 -6.84
C LEU A 59 1.31 0.14 -7.63
N HIS A 60 1.31 0.53 -8.91
CA HIS A 60 0.24 0.16 -9.83
C HIS A 60 0.78 -0.14 -11.23
N GLY A 61 -0.08 -0.66 -12.10
CA GLY A 61 0.35 -1.20 -13.39
C GLY A 61 0.20 -0.28 -14.59
N SER A 62 -0.20 0.96 -14.40
CA SER A 62 -0.40 1.93 -15.50
C SER A 62 -1.47 1.55 -16.51
N ALA A 63 -2.44 0.71 -16.16
CA ALA A 63 -3.60 0.49 -17.01
C ALA A 63 -4.56 1.69 -16.94
N ARG A 64 -5.42 1.83 -17.94
CA ARG A 64 -6.52 2.80 -17.87
C ARG A 64 -7.54 2.35 -16.81
N GLY A 65 -8.52 3.18 -16.52
CA GLY A 65 -9.58 2.85 -15.55
C GLY A 65 -9.08 2.90 -14.12
N ALA A 66 -9.12 1.78 -13.40
CA ALA A 66 -8.77 1.73 -11.98
C ALA A 66 -7.38 2.28 -11.69
N ASP A 67 -6.36 1.89 -12.45
CA ASP A 67 -4.98 2.34 -12.20
C ASP A 67 -4.84 3.87 -12.36
N ALA A 68 -5.54 4.48 -13.32
CA ALA A 68 -5.53 5.92 -13.49
C ALA A 68 -6.18 6.64 -12.29
N ALA A 69 -7.29 6.12 -11.78
CA ALA A 69 -7.95 6.67 -10.60
C ALA A 69 -7.09 6.48 -9.33
N ILE A 70 -6.41 5.33 -9.21
CA ILE A 70 -5.48 5.04 -8.12
C ILE A 70 -4.30 6.01 -8.14
N ASP A 71 -3.73 6.30 -9.30
CA ASP A 71 -2.62 7.25 -9.44
C ASP A 71 -3.01 8.65 -8.97
N GLN A 72 -4.16 9.14 -9.39
CA GLN A 72 -4.69 10.43 -8.94
C GLN A 72 -4.99 10.44 -7.45
N ALA A 73 -5.56 9.36 -6.92
CA ALA A 73 -5.87 9.23 -5.51
C ALA A 73 -4.60 9.23 -4.65
N ALA A 74 -3.59 8.48 -5.03
CA ALA A 74 -2.30 8.45 -4.34
C ALA A 74 -1.64 9.82 -4.31
N SER A 75 -1.69 10.57 -5.42
CA SER A 75 -1.19 11.94 -5.48
C SER A 75 -1.91 12.86 -4.50
N ARG A 76 -3.22 12.75 -4.37
CA ARG A 76 -4.01 13.52 -3.38
C ARG A 76 -3.66 13.16 -1.94
N LEU A 77 -3.34 11.89 -1.68
CA LEU A 77 -2.94 11.43 -0.36
C LEU A 77 -1.47 11.75 -0.03
N GLY A 78 -0.70 12.25 -0.99
CA GLY A 78 0.71 12.52 -0.83
C GLY A 78 1.58 11.26 -0.76
N TRP A 79 1.09 10.14 -1.27
CA TRP A 79 1.83 8.87 -1.26
C TRP A 79 2.74 8.75 -2.48
N PRO A 80 4.01 8.37 -2.28
CA PRO A 80 4.90 8.05 -3.39
C PRO A 80 4.37 6.89 -4.22
N VAL A 81 4.49 7.00 -5.55
CA VAL A 81 3.98 6.02 -6.51
C VAL A 81 5.12 5.44 -7.32
N GLU A 82 5.12 4.12 -7.49
CA GLU A 82 5.96 3.41 -8.43
C GLU A 82 5.09 2.70 -9.46
N ILE A 83 5.36 2.93 -10.74
CA ILE A 83 4.59 2.35 -11.84
C ILE A 83 5.36 1.19 -12.45
N VAL A 84 4.74 0.01 -12.52
CA VAL A 84 5.29 -1.16 -13.17
C VAL A 84 4.53 -1.41 -14.47
N ARG A 85 5.11 -1.03 -15.59
CA ARG A 85 4.47 -1.11 -16.91
C ARG A 85 4.55 -2.52 -17.50
N PRO A 86 3.49 -3.01 -18.14
CA PRO A 86 3.54 -4.26 -18.87
C PRO A 86 4.39 -4.11 -20.14
N GLN A 87 5.20 -5.12 -20.43
CA GLN A 87 6.09 -5.16 -21.60
C GLN A 87 5.42 -5.96 -22.72
N TRP A 88 4.44 -5.38 -23.38
CA TRP A 88 3.65 -6.02 -24.42
C TRP A 88 4.49 -6.53 -25.59
N SER A 89 5.51 -5.78 -25.98
CA SER A 89 6.41 -6.17 -27.09
C SER A 89 7.22 -7.41 -26.78
N LEU A 90 7.49 -7.69 -25.50
CA LEU A 90 8.29 -8.84 -25.07
C LEU A 90 7.43 -10.07 -24.74
N TYR A 91 6.29 -9.86 -24.07
CA TYR A 91 5.49 -10.96 -23.53
C TYR A 91 4.11 -11.12 -24.20
N GLY A 92 3.74 -10.23 -25.14
CA GLY A 92 2.46 -10.27 -25.80
C GLY A 92 1.29 -10.33 -24.81
N ARG A 93 0.38 -11.27 -24.98
CA ARG A 93 -0.80 -11.45 -24.10
C ARG A 93 -0.42 -11.82 -22.65
N GLY A 94 0.76 -12.35 -22.44
CA GLY A 94 1.27 -12.70 -21.12
C GLY A 94 1.83 -11.51 -20.34
N ALA A 95 1.92 -10.32 -20.94
CA ALA A 95 2.55 -9.15 -20.32
C ALA A 95 1.85 -8.70 -19.03
N GLY A 96 0.53 -8.79 -18.95
CA GLY A 96 -0.25 -8.46 -17.76
C GLY A 96 0.12 -9.32 -16.55
N PRO A 97 -0.02 -10.65 -16.64
CA PRO A 97 0.39 -11.55 -15.56
C PRO A 97 1.87 -11.43 -15.17
N VAL A 98 2.77 -11.26 -16.13
CA VAL A 98 4.21 -11.03 -15.86
C VAL A 98 4.40 -9.73 -15.08
N ARG A 99 3.75 -8.64 -15.51
CA ARG A 99 3.79 -7.35 -14.82
C ARG A 99 3.27 -7.48 -13.38
N ASN A 100 2.17 -8.20 -13.16
CA ASN A 100 1.63 -8.42 -11.82
C ASN A 100 2.65 -9.12 -10.91
N ARG A 101 3.32 -10.14 -11.42
CA ARG A 101 4.38 -10.82 -10.68
C ARG A 101 5.55 -9.88 -10.36
N GLN A 102 6.02 -9.10 -11.33
CA GLN A 102 7.09 -8.13 -11.14
C GLN A 102 6.71 -7.07 -10.10
N MET A 103 5.48 -6.60 -10.14
CA MET A 103 4.95 -5.62 -9.20
C MET A 103 4.91 -6.17 -7.77
N LEU A 104 4.44 -7.39 -7.58
CA LEU A 104 4.42 -8.06 -6.27
C LEU A 104 5.83 -8.32 -5.75
N GLN A 105 6.75 -8.77 -6.60
CA GLN A 105 8.15 -8.96 -6.23
C GLN A 105 8.81 -7.64 -5.80
N ARG A 106 8.57 -6.57 -6.54
CA ARG A 106 9.08 -5.24 -6.21
C ARG A 106 8.53 -4.75 -4.87
N ALA A 107 7.24 -4.91 -4.65
CA ALA A 107 6.59 -4.55 -3.39
C ALA A 107 7.18 -5.32 -2.20
N CYS A 108 7.45 -6.61 -2.36
CA CYS A 108 8.10 -7.41 -1.32
C CYS A 108 9.51 -6.93 -1.02
N GLN A 109 10.28 -6.55 -2.03
CA GLN A 109 11.62 -5.97 -1.84
C GLN A 109 11.55 -4.68 -1.04
N LEU A 110 10.64 -3.78 -1.40
CA LEU A 110 10.45 -2.51 -0.70
C LEU A 110 10.00 -2.73 0.75
N ALA A 111 9.06 -3.63 0.97
CA ALA A 111 8.56 -3.93 2.32
C ALA A 111 9.65 -4.57 3.20
N THR A 112 10.41 -5.51 2.67
CA THR A 112 11.49 -6.19 3.39
C THR A 112 12.64 -5.24 3.76
N ALA A 113 13.00 -4.34 2.84
CA ALA A 113 14.03 -3.34 3.09
C ALA A 113 13.62 -2.29 4.13
N GLY A 114 12.33 -2.11 4.32
CA GLY A 114 11.79 -1.04 5.16
C GLY A 114 11.85 0.33 4.49
N PRO A 115 11.15 1.32 5.03
CA PRO A 115 11.06 2.65 4.44
C PRO A 115 12.37 3.44 4.52
N SER A 116 13.25 3.09 5.45
CA SER A 116 14.56 3.71 5.64
C SER A 116 15.53 2.73 6.28
N PRO A 117 16.85 2.92 6.07
CA PRO A 117 17.85 2.09 6.73
C PRO A 117 17.67 2.07 8.25
N GLY A 118 17.68 0.89 8.85
CA GLY A 118 17.53 0.69 10.28
C GLY A 118 16.10 0.71 10.80
N GLN A 119 15.09 0.92 9.94
CA GLN A 119 13.70 0.79 10.31
C GLN A 119 13.18 -0.64 10.12
N PRO A 120 12.15 -1.04 10.89
CA PRO A 120 11.58 -2.37 10.74
C PRO A 120 10.93 -2.54 9.35
N PRO A 121 10.83 -3.79 8.86
CA PRO A 121 10.14 -4.08 7.62
C PRO A 121 8.70 -3.58 7.62
N ALA A 122 8.21 -3.15 6.46
CA ALA A 122 6.82 -2.79 6.25
C ALA A 122 5.95 -4.05 6.05
N GLY A 123 4.64 -3.90 6.22
CA GLY A 123 3.67 -4.86 5.71
C GLY A 123 3.39 -4.63 4.23
N LEU A 124 2.70 -5.56 3.61
CA LEU A 124 2.20 -5.45 2.24
C LEU A 124 0.69 -5.55 2.23
N LEU A 125 0.03 -4.61 1.56
CA LEU A 125 -1.39 -4.66 1.25
C LEU A 125 -1.57 -4.78 -0.25
N VAL A 126 -2.31 -5.78 -0.69
CA VAL A 126 -2.79 -5.88 -2.07
C VAL A 126 -4.26 -5.55 -2.08
N ILE A 127 -4.63 -4.49 -2.79
CA ILE A 127 -6.02 -4.04 -2.90
C ILE A 127 -6.45 -4.09 -4.36
N ALA A 128 -7.53 -4.80 -4.64
CA ALA A 128 -8.07 -4.96 -5.97
C ALA A 128 -9.47 -4.36 -6.06
N SER A 129 -9.64 -3.40 -6.96
CA SER A 129 -10.95 -2.92 -7.38
C SER A 129 -11.58 -3.92 -8.38
N PRO A 130 -12.90 -3.89 -8.58
CA PRO A 130 -13.53 -4.79 -9.53
C PRO A 130 -12.87 -4.79 -10.90
N GLY A 131 -12.66 -5.96 -11.48
CA GLY A 131 -11.98 -6.07 -12.77
C GLY A 131 -12.11 -7.46 -13.40
N GLY A 132 -11.42 -7.65 -14.52
CA GLY A 132 -11.44 -8.87 -15.31
C GLY A 132 -10.30 -9.85 -14.98
N SER A 133 -9.80 -10.53 -16.01
CA SER A 133 -8.77 -11.55 -15.89
C SER A 133 -7.44 -11.05 -15.32
N GLY A 134 -7.06 -9.80 -15.63
CA GLY A 134 -5.84 -9.20 -15.09
C GLY A 134 -5.90 -9.00 -13.58
N THR A 135 -7.04 -8.54 -13.08
CA THR A 135 -7.29 -8.39 -11.64
C THR A 135 -7.36 -9.74 -10.93
N ALA A 136 -8.03 -10.72 -11.54
CA ALA A 136 -8.07 -12.09 -11.03
C ALA A 136 -6.67 -12.70 -10.94
N SER A 137 -5.82 -12.48 -11.94
CA SER A 137 -4.42 -12.90 -11.93
C SER A 137 -3.63 -12.26 -10.79
N LEU A 138 -3.81 -10.97 -10.55
CA LEU A 138 -3.16 -10.26 -9.44
C LEU A 138 -3.54 -10.89 -8.09
N LEU A 139 -4.82 -11.07 -7.85
CA LEU A 139 -5.33 -11.67 -6.60
C LEU A 139 -4.82 -13.10 -6.42
N HIS A 140 -4.85 -13.91 -7.47
CA HIS A 140 -4.34 -15.28 -7.42
C HIS A 140 -2.86 -15.33 -7.04
N GLN A 141 -2.03 -14.50 -7.67
CA GLN A 141 -0.60 -14.40 -7.38
C GLN A 141 -0.37 -13.90 -5.95
N ALA A 142 -1.14 -12.90 -5.50
CA ALA A 142 -1.04 -12.36 -4.15
C ALA A 142 -1.41 -13.41 -3.08
N HIS A 143 -2.46 -14.19 -3.30
CA HIS A 143 -2.81 -15.30 -2.39
C HIS A 143 -1.71 -16.36 -2.30
N ARG A 144 -1.09 -16.71 -3.42
CA ARG A 144 0.05 -17.65 -3.42
C ARG A 144 1.23 -17.09 -2.65
N LEU A 145 1.52 -15.81 -2.83
CA LEU A 145 2.59 -15.12 -2.12
C LEU A 145 2.33 -15.06 -0.61
N GLN A 146 1.11 -14.75 -0.21
CA GLN A 146 0.70 -14.71 1.20
C GLN A 146 0.96 -16.04 1.92
N ARG A 147 0.73 -17.16 1.25
CA ARG A 147 0.95 -18.50 1.83
C ARG A 147 2.42 -18.89 1.93
N ARG A 148 3.32 -18.26 1.15
CA ARG A 148 4.73 -18.63 1.05
C ARG A 148 5.67 -17.67 1.74
N SER A 149 5.23 -16.45 1.96
CA SER A 149 6.05 -15.38 2.51
C SER A 149 5.94 -15.30 4.03
N SER A 150 7.04 -14.98 4.69
CA SER A 150 7.04 -14.59 6.11
C SER A 150 6.62 -13.14 6.32
N LEU A 151 6.54 -12.36 5.25
CA LEU A 151 6.08 -10.97 5.29
C LEU A 151 4.58 -10.92 5.60
N PRO A 152 4.12 -10.01 6.48
CA PRO A 152 2.69 -9.80 6.68
C PRO A 152 2.04 -9.25 5.41
N ILE A 153 1.15 -10.01 4.81
CA ILE A 153 0.46 -9.65 3.57
C ILE A 153 -1.05 -9.68 3.83
N GLU A 154 -1.69 -8.55 3.56
CA GLU A 154 -3.14 -8.39 3.62
C GLU A 154 -3.68 -8.28 2.19
N LEU A 155 -4.86 -8.85 1.95
CA LEU A 155 -5.56 -8.74 0.67
C LEU A 155 -6.95 -8.16 0.89
N ILE A 156 -7.31 -7.19 0.05
CA ILE A 156 -8.66 -6.62 0.01
C ILE A 156 -9.16 -6.73 -1.43
N ASP A 157 -10.24 -7.47 -1.62
CA ASP A 157 -10.96 -7.56 -2.88
C ASP A 157 -12.24 -6.73 -2.77
N LEU A 158 -12.26 -5.56 -3.40
CA LEU A 158 -13.38 -4.64 -3.35
C LEU A 158 -14.59 -5.11 -4.15
N ALA A 159 -14.43 -6.12 -5.01
CA ALA A 159 -15.56 -6.72 -5.73
C ALA A 159 -16.44 -7.58 -4.81
N THR A 160 -15.87 -8.10 -3.71
CA THR A 160 -16.56 -8.97 -2.76
C THR A 160 -16.81 -8.30 -1.40
N ALA A 161 -16.35 -7.07 -1.25
CA ALA A 161 -16.49 -6.30 -0.02
C ALA A 161 -17.88 -5.67 0.12
#